data_3f075026931ad9324764f0dfcd4ec8c2
#
_entry.id   3f075026931ad9324764f0dfcd4ec8c2
#
_cell.length_a   1.000
_cell.length_b   1.000
_cell.length_c   1.000
_cell.angle_alpha   90.00
_cell.angle_beta   90.00
_cell.angle_gamma   90.00
#
_symmetry.space_group_name_H-M   'P 1'
#
loop_
_entity.id
_entity.type
_entity.pdbx_description
1 polymer ?
#
loop_
_entity_poly.entity_id
_entity_poly.type
_entity_poly.pdbx_seq_one_letter_code
_entity_poly.pdbx_strand_id
1 'polypeptide(L)'
;FFWYYLEENGKPAPRVEEEKDYPCRRIYAQKNNSYLFRVTYYKNRINLEVFHVLTDGMGGIGFLRELTYQYLRLKHSELSDTISDRLSEETSLNREDSYISNYNKASKSVYASKKAFLIKGDKLPYNGFGVIQGFLPVSKLKEVSRNKYGVSINEYLISAFVYATYRTYRRFISEEKPIRVAVPVNMRPFFDSNTTKNFFVMISAEFSPNKEEYSFDEVVAVIHDSIQSQMKKEHLEAIFSYNVSNEQHFAARSVPLFLKNIGIKVVYTRAALANTTTITNIGNITVKEEYEPYIKMFHSFLSFSKGQELKGTITSYKDILAYTFTSSFEDTTVQRRVFQQIAKDGIDVQIETNGVYYE
;
A
#
# COMPACT_ATOMS: atom_id res chain seq x y z
N PHE A 1 -14.64 3.72 -12.16
CA PHE A 1 -15.58 3.46 -11.05
C PHE A 1 -16.91 4.15 -11.28
N PHE A 2 -17.96 3.45 -11.35
CA PHE A 2 -19.40 3.73 -11.31
C PHE A 2 -19.88 5.13 -11.70
N TRP A 3 -19.28 6.02 -12.40
CA TRP A 3 -19.89 7.32 -12.76
C TRP A 3 -18.96 8.52 -12.59
N TYR A 4 -17.75 8.27 -12.19
CA TYR A 4 -16.69 9.26 -12.18
C TYR A 4 -15.64 8.87 -13.21
N TYR A 5 -15.24 9.81 -14.02
CA TYR A 5 -14.17 9.66 -14.99
C TYR A 5 -13.12 10.75 -14.77
N LEU A 6 -11.92 10.47 -15.20
CA LEU A 6 -10.84 11.45 -15.17
C LEU A 6 -10.86 12.22 -16.50
N GLU A 7 -10.80 13.55 -16.39
CA GLU A 7 -10.67 14.46 -17.53
C GLU A 7 -9.26 15.04 -17.55
N GLU A 8 -8.81 15.41 -18.73
CA GLU A 8 -7.59 16.18 -18.88
C GLU A 8 -7.75 17.55 -18.22
N ASN A 9 -6.79 17.94 -17.39
CA ASN A 9 -6.83 19.20 -16.67
C ASN A 9 -5.94 20.24 -17.36
N GLY A 10 -6.53 21.15 -18.10
CA GLY A 10 -5.83 22.25 -18.79
C GLY A 10 -5.39 23.41 -17.89
N LYS A 11 -5.60 23.35 -16.57
CA LYS A 11 -5.16 24.38 -15.65
C LYS A 11 -3.65 24.31 -15.39
N PRO A 12 -3.01 25.43 -14.99
CA PRO A 12 -1.60 25.41 -14.60
C PRO A 12 -1.30 24.34 -13.55
N ALA A 13 -0.14 23.69 -13.65
CA ALA A 13 0.32 22.70 -12.67
C ALA A 13 0.30 23.27 -11.24
N PRO A 14 0.07 22.45 -10.23
CA PRO A 14 0.12 22.89 -8.84
C PRO A 14 1.52 23.42 -8.50
N ARG A 15 1.57 24.44 -7.64
CA ARG A 15 2.86 24.95 -7.15
C ARG A 15 3.55 23.90 -6.31
N VAL A 16 4.87 23.78 -6.48
CA VAL A 16 5.72 23.00 -5.61
C VAL A 16 6.06 23.86 -4.39
N GLU A 17 5.70 23.42 -3.20
CA GLU A 17 5.85 24.17 -1.96
C GLU A 17 6.70 23.38 -0.96
N GLU A 18 7.30 24.09 0.02
CA GLU A 18 7.96 23.42 1.14
C GLU A 18 6.94 22.66 1.99
N GLU A 19 7.29 21.45 2.40
CA GLU A 19 6.45 20.63 3.28
C GLU A 19 6.38 21.29 4.68
N LYS A 20 5.17 21.65 5.09
CA LYS A 20 4.90 22.30 6.39
C LYS A 20 4.11 21.42 7.35
N ASP A 21 3.75 20.23 6.90
CA ASP A 21 2.82 19.36 7.59
C ASP A 21 3.19 17.89 7.43
N TYR A 22 2.53 17.02 8.20
CA TYR A 22 2.70 15.57 8.08
C TYR A 22 2.20 15.03 6.73
N PRO A 23 2.69 13.86 6.27
CA PRO A 23 2.30 13.25 5.00
C PRO A 23 0.84 12.75 5.01
N CYS A 24 0.32 12.44 3.83
CA CYS A 24 -1.02 11.87 3.63
C CYS A 24 -2.19 12.80 4.01
N ARG A 25 -1.99 14.11 3.96
CA ARG A 25 -3.08 15.07 4.16
C ARG A 25 -4.06 15.07 3.00
N ARG A 26 -5.29 15.44 3.30
CA ARG A 26 -6.33 15.55 2.28
C ARG A 26 -5.95 16.58 1.20
N ILE A 27 -5.97 16.14 -0.06
CA ILE A 27 -5.83 17.02 -1.22
C ILE A 27 -7.20 17.62 -1.52
N TYR A 28 -7.31 18.95 -1.38
CA TYR A 28 -8.51 19.69 -1.76
C TYR A 28 -8.36 20.16 -3.20
N ALA A 29 -9.00 19.47 -4.13
CA ALA A 29 -8.90 19.75 -5.57
C ALA A 29 -9.17 21.22 -5.90
N GLN A 30 -10.14 21.86 -5.24
CA GLN A 30 -10.46 23.30 -5.44
C GLN A 30 -9.29 24.24 -5.12
N LYS A 31 -8.44 23.89 -4.15
CA LYS A 31 -7.26 24.68 -3.75
C LYS A 31 -6.00 24.29 -4.50
N ASN A 32 -6.06 23.28 -5.36
CA ASN A 32 -4.95 22.67 -6.06
C ASN A 32 -5.18 22.62 -7.57
N ASN A 33 -5.78 23.67 -8.14
CA ASN A 33 -6.12 23.77 -9.55
C ASN A 33 -6.84 22.54 -10.12
N SER A 34 -7.63 21.86 -9.30
CA SER A 34 -8.32 20.60 -9.60
C SER A 34 -7.41 19.38 -9.82
N TYR A 35 -6.10 19.48 -9.58
CA TYR A 35 -5.21 18.33 -9.61
C TYR A 35 -5.41 17.44 -8.37
N LEU A 36 -5.33 16.14 -8.58
CA LEU A 36 -5.50 15.11 -7.56
C LEU A 36 -4.15 14.56 -7.05
N PHE A 37 -3.09 15.31 -7.24
CA PHE A 37 -1.77 15.06 -6.67
C PHE A 37 -1.17 16.38 -6.18
N ARG A 38 -0.18 16.28 -5.30
CA ARG A 38 0.59 17.40 -4.78
C ARG A 38 2.06 17.04 -4.73
N VAL A 39 2.92 17.99 -5.10
CA VAL A 39 4.37 17.86 -4.94
C VAL A 39 4.83 18.88 -3.90
N THR A 40 5.57 18.41 -2.93
CA THR A 40 6.23 19.25 -1.92
C THR A 40 7.71 18.86 -1.81
N TYR A 41 8.51 19.69 -1.18
CA TYR A 41 9.90 19.37 -0.87
C TYR A 41 10.22 19.67 0.59
N TYR A 42 11.19 18.94 1.13
CA TYR A 42 11.78 19.24 2.43
C TYR A 42 13.26 18.89 2.40
N LYS A 43 14.13 19.91 2.57
CA LYS A 43 15.59 19.73 2.42
C LYS A 43 15.93 19.04 1.07
N ASN A 44 16.50 17.84 1.12
CA ASN A 44 16.91 17.04 -0.03
C ASN A 44 15.83 15.99 -0.44
N ARG A 45 14.59 16.17 -0.03
CA ARG A 45 13.52 15.22 -0.29
C ARG A 45 12.46 15.84 -1.18
N ILE A 46 12.08 15.12 -2.25
CA ILE A 46 10.91 15.40 -3.08
C ILE A 46 9.79 14.51 -2.58
N ASN A 47 8.65 15.08 -2.26
CA ASN A 47 7.46 14.36 -1.82
C ASN A 47 6.39 14.45 -2.89
N LEU A 48 5.81 13.31 -3.24
CA LEU A 48 4.65 13.20 -4.10
C LEU A 48 3.50 12.60 -3.30
N GLU A 49 2.41 13.31 -3.20
CA GLU A 49 1.15 12.80 -2.67
C GLU A 49 0.14 12.66 -3.80
N VAL A 50 -0.47 11.49 -3.91
CA VAL A 50 -1.42 11.17 -4.98
C VAL A 50 -2.73 10.70 -4.36
N PHE A 51 -3.84 11.25 -4.81
CA PHE A 51 -5.15 10.68 -4.51
C PHE A 51 -5.31 9.38 -5.33
N HIS A 52 -5.50 8.27 -4.66
CA HIS A 52 -5.42 6.92 -5.21
C HIS A 52 -6.41 6.61 -6.36
N VAL A 53 -7.32 7.54 -6.67
CA VAL A 53 -8.18 7.45 -7.86
C VAL A 53 -7.40 7.60 -9.16
N LEU A 54 -6.26 8.33 -9.15
CA LEU A 54 -5.42 8.52 -10.33
C LEU A 54 -4.66 7.26 -10.73
N THR A 55 -4.02 6.63 -9.75
CA THR A 55 -3.11 5.52 -10.00
C THR A 55 -2.84 4.74 -8.72
N ASP A 56 -2.28 3.55 -8.86
CA ASP A 56 -1.76 2.74 -7.76
C ASP A 56 -0.29 3.06 -7.43
N GLY A 57 0.29 2.29 -6.48
CA GLY A 57 1.67 2.48 -6.05
C GLY A 57 2.69 2.41 -7.19
N MET A 58 2.48 1.54 -8.17
CA MET A 58 3.40 1.38 -9.31
C MET A 58 3.40 2.60 -10.23
N GLY A 59 2.21 3.10 -10.59
CA GLY A 59 2.11 4.30 -11.40
C GLY A 59 2.56 5.56 -10.64
N GLY A 60 2.29 5.65 -9.33
CA GLY A 60 2.77 6.74 -8.48
C GLY A 60 4.30 6.79 -8.39
N ILE A 61 4.97 5.64 -8.21
CA ILE A 61 6.43 5.55 -8.22
C ILE A 61 7.01 5.91 -9.58
N GLY A 62 6.37 5.46 -10.66
CA GLY A 62 6.77 5.85 -12.00
C GLY A 62 6.77 7.36 -12.20
N PHE A 63 5.72 8.04 -11.77
CA PHE A 63 5.62 9.49 -11.83
C PHE A 63 6.67 10.18 -10.94
N LEU A 64 6.85 9.71 -9.70
CA LEU A 64 7.87 10.27 -8.80
C LEU A 64 9.28 10.11 -9.38
N ARG A 65 9.59 8.98 -9.98
CA ARG A 65 10.89 8.70 -10.61
C ARG A 65 11.15 9.65 -11.77
N GLU A 66 10.18 9.81 -12.69
CA GLU A 66 10.33 10.74 -13.81
C GLU A 66 10.47 12.20 -13.33
N LEU A 67 9.65 12.62 -12.36
CA LEU A 67 9.77 13.95 -11.75
C LEU A 67 11.18 14.18 -11.16
N THR A 68 11.74 13.15 -10.51
CA THR A 68 13.08 13.19 -9.92
C THR A 68 14.14 13.29 -11.00
N TYR A 69 14.02 12.55 -12.11
CA TYR A 69 14.94 12.62 -13.23
C TYR A 69 14.95 13.99 -13.88
N GLN A 70 13.78 14.58 -14.13
CA GLN A 70 13.68 15.93 -14.67
C GLN A 70 14.33 16.98 -13.75
N TYR A 71 14.10 16.88 -12.43
CA TYR A 71 14.75 17.74 -11.45
C TYR A 71 16.27 17.59 -11.47
N LEU A 72 16.78 16.36 -11.49
CA LEU A 72 18.23 16.10 -11.49
C LEU A 72 18.90 16.61 -12.78
N ARG A 73 18.28 16.48 -13.94
CA ARG A 73 18.78 17.05 -15.20
C ARG A 73 18.88 18.57 -15.16
N LEU A 74 17.93 19.24 -14.53
CA LEU A 74 17.96 20.69 -14.37
C LEU A 74 19.07 21.15 -13.40
N LYS A 75 19.49 20.26 -12.49
CA LYS A 75 20.49 20.56 -11.48
C LYS A 75 21.92 20.15 -11.89
N HIS A 76 22.06 19.13 -12.72
CA HIS A 76 23.29 18.46 -13.08
C HIS A 76 23.42 18.44 -14.59
N SER A 77 24.30 19.31 -15.14
CA SER A 77 24.48 19.45 -16.57
C SER A 77 24.98 18.17 -17.23
N GLU A 78 25.72 17.34 -16.50
CA GLU A 78 26.20 16.03 -16.95
C GLU A 78 25.09 15.02 -17.23
N LEU A 79 23.88 15.26 -16.71
CA LEU A 79 22.70 14.43 -16.95
C LEU A 79 21.77 14.97 -18.04
N SER A 80 22.12 16.11 -18.65
CA SER A 80 21.23 16.79 -19.61
C SER A 80 20.90 15.95 -20.83
N ASP A 81 21.86 15.12 -21.28
CA ASP A 81 21.74 14.29 -22.49
C ASP A 81 21.16 12.90 -22.22
N THR A 82 20.89 12.58 -20.95
CA THR A 82 20.31 11.27 -20.62
C THR A 82 18.85 11.21 -21.13
N ILE A 83 18.53 10.11 -21.81
CA ILE A 83 17.18 9.87 -22.29
C ILE A 83 16.30 9.64 -21.05
N SER A 84 15.20 10.40 -20.90
CA SER A 84 14.25 10.12 -19.83
C SER A 84 13.60 8.76 -20.05
N ASP A 85 13.36 8.04 -18.96
CA ASP A 85 12.35 6.99 -18.95
C ASP A 85 10.99 7.67 -19.10
N ARG A 86 10.68 8.13 -20.28
CA ARG A 86 9.29 8.49 -20.53
C ARG A 86 8.48 7.23 -20.31
N LEU A 87 7.76 7.19 -19.20
CA LEU A 87 6.71 6.19 -18.96
C LEU A 87 5.66 6.23 -20.05
N SER A 88 5.77 7.21 -20.89
CA SER A 88 4.88 7.46 -21.99
C SER A 88 5.67 7.76 -23.24
N GLU A 89 6.07 6.76 -23.91
CA GLU A 89 5.42 6.72 -25.22
C GLU A 89 3.92 6.62 -24.91
N GLU A 90 3.15 7.66 -25.16
CA GLU A 90 1.69 7.69 -24.94
C GLU A 90 1.03 6.65 -25.83
N THR A 91 1.15 5.39 -25.44
CA THR A 91 0.47 4.29 -26.12
C THR A 91 -0.92 4.18 -25.50
N SER A 92 -1.89 3.79 -26.29
CA SER A 92 -3.24 3.46 -25.82
C SER A 92 -3.18 2.41 -24.69
N LEU A 93 -2.15 1.57 -24.65
CA LEU A 93 -1.92 0.53 -23.63
C LEU A 93 -1.67 1.12 -22.24
N ASN A 94 -0.98 2.26 -22.13
CA ASN A 94 -0.73 2.90 -20.83
C ASN A 94 -1.99 3.55 -20.25
N ARG A 95 -2.96 3.89 -21.10
CA ARG A 95 -4.26 4.48 -20.73
C ARG A 95 -5.38 3.46 -20.60
N GLU A 96 -5.10 2.21 -20.89
CA GLU A 96 -6.07 1.11 -20.86
C GLU A 96 -6.67 0.94 -19.46
N ASP A 97 -7.97 0.64 -19.40
CA ASP A 97 -8.62 0.09 -18.23
C ASP A 97 -8.47 -1.43 -18.23
N SER A 98 -7.37 -1.91 -17.66
CA SER A 98 -7.04 -3.34 -17.69
C SER A 98 -7.99 -4.21 -16.88
N TYR A 99 -8.83 -3.66 -16.00
CA TYR A 99 -9.92 -4.42 -15.40
C TYR A 99 -10.98 -4.78 -16.42
N ILE A 100 -11.33 -3.84 -17.31
CA ILE A 100 -12.35 -4.06 -18.34
C ILE A 100 -11.81 -4.97 -19.42
N SER A 101 -10.59 -4.74 -19.90
CA SER A 101 -9.98 -5.51 -20.99
C SER A 101 -9.77 -6.99 -20.63
N ASN A 102 -9.50 -7.27 -19.35
CA ASN A 102 -9.28 -8.63 -18.86
C ASN A 102 -10.50 -9.22 -18.13
N TYR A 103 -11.67 -8.58 -18.24
CA TYR A 103 -12.88 -9.06 -17.58
C TYR A 103 -13.35 -10.41 -18.13
N ASN A 104 -13.50 -11.38 -17.22
CA ASN A 104 -14.04 -12.69 -17.53
C ASN A 104 -15.44 -12.87 -16.94
N LYS A 105 -16.46 -12.87 -17.81
CA LYS A 105 -17.88 -13.01 -17.42
C LYS A 105 -18.21 -14.36 -16.76
N ALA A 106 -17.44 -15.40 -17.06
CA ALA A 106 -17.63 -16.73 -16.49
C ALA A 106 -17.06 -16.87 -15.06
N SER A 107 -16.15 -16.00 -14.68
CA SER A 107 -15.56 -15.99 -13.33
C SER A 107 -16.58 -15.58 -12.27
N LYS A 108 -16.74 -16.41 -11.25
CA LYS A 108 -17.64 -16.14 -10.12
C LYS A 108 -16.85 -16.15 -8.84
N SER A 109 -16.90 -15.06 -8.09
CA SER A 109 -16.41 -14.98 -6.73
C SER A 109 -17.52 -14.54 -5.79
N VAL A 110 -17.53 -15.08 -4.58
CA VAL A 110 -18.47 -14.63 -3.53
C VAL A 110 -17.64 -14.00 -2.42
N TYR A 111 -17.84 -12.72 -2.21
CA TYR A 111 -17.25 -12.01 -1.08
C TYR A 111 -18.09 -12.24 0.18
N ALA A 112 -17.73 -13.22 0.98
CA ALA A 112 -18.27 -13.38 2.32
C ALA A 112 -17.12 -13.11 3.32
N SER A 113 -17.03 -11.90 3.85
CA SER A 113 -16.03 -11.59 4.85
C SER A 113 -16.64 -11.48 6.24
N LYS A 114 -16.19 -12.33 7.18
CA LYS A 114 -16.42 -12.12 8.60
C LYS A 114 -15.71 -10.81 9.03
N LYS A 115 -16.17 -10.19 10.12
CA LYS A 115 -15.46 -9.04 10.70
C LYS A 115 -14.11 -9.48 11.24
N ALA A 116 -13.06 -8.72 10.94
CA ALA A 116 -11.75 -8.94 11.51
C ALA A 116 -11.64 -8.33 12.92
N PHE A 117 -10.62 -8.75 13.66
CA PHE A 117 -10.17 -8.03 14.84
C PHE A 117 -9.69 -6.62 14.43
N LEU A 118 -10.14 -5.60 15.13
CA LEU A 118 -9.73 -4.21 14.88
C LEU A 118 -8.88 -3.72 16.04
N ILE A 119 -7.70 -3.18 15.71
CA ILE A 119 -6.85 -2.51 16.70
C ILE A 119 -7.58 -1.24 17.17
N LYS A 120 -7.61 -1.05 18.50
CA LYS A 120 -8.20 0.12 19.14
C LYS A 120 -7.22 0.63 20.18
N GLY A 121 -7.25 1.93 20.43
CA GLY A 121 -6.42 2.60 21.39
C GLY A 121 -6.72 4.09 21.45
N ASP A 122 -6.08 4.79 22.36
CA ASP A 122 -6.12 6.24 22.45
C ASP A 122 -5.43 6.84 21.24
N LYS A 123 -5.99 7.94 20.75
CA LYS A 123 -5.50 8.59 19.53
C LYS A 123 -4.55 9.72 19.89
N LEU A 124 -3.56 9.88 19.01
CA LEU A 124 -2.68 11.04 19.05
C LEU A 124 -3.47 12.34 19.10
N PRO A 125 -3.09 13.30 19.94
CA PRO A 125 -3.77 14.59 20.05
C PRO A 125 -3.74 15.35 18.73
N TYR A 126 -4.68 16.26 18.56
CA TYR A 126 -4.80 17.13 17.38
C TYR A 126 -4.90 16.41 16.02
N ASN A 127 -5.46 15.19 15.99
CA ASN A 127 -5.47 14.30 14.83
C ASN A 127 -4.03 14.00 14.32
N GLY A 128 -3.10 13.79 15.23
CA GLY A 128 -1.71 13.51 14.94
C GLY A 128 -1.49 12.34 13.99
N PHE A 129 -0.37 12.35 13.31
CA PHE A 129 0.04 11.35 12.34
C PHE A 129 1.41 10.78 12.75
N GLY A 130 1.39 9.62 13.41
CA GLY A 130 2.60 8.93 13.83
C GLY A 130 3.22 8.15 12.67
N VAL A 131 4.53 8.25 12.52
CA VAL A 131 5.32 7.47 11.57
C VAL A 131 6.45 6.77 12.31
N ILE A 132 6.57 5.45 12.11
CA ILE A 132 7.70 4.65 12.57
C ILE A 132 8.22 3.87 11.37
N GLN A 133 9.50 4.04 11.03
CA GLN A 133 10.18 3.34 9.95
C GLN A 133 11.30 2.48 10.50
N GLY A 134 11.34 1.22 10.09
CA GLY A 134 12.49 0.36 10.28
C GLY A 134 13.22 0.17 8.96
N PHE A 135 14.53 0.46 8.96
CA PHE A 135 15.40 0.22 7.82
C PHE A 135 16.13 -1.10 8.03
N LEU A 136 16.03 -1.99 7.06
CA LEU A 136 16.43 -3.39 7.13
C LEU A 136 17.30 -3.75 5.91
N PRO A 137 18.40 -4.50 6.08
CA PRO A 137 19.16 -5.02 4.93
C PRO A 137 18.34 -6.04 4.14
N VAL A 138 18.10 -5.80 2.84
CA VAL A 138 17.34 -6.69 1.96
C VAL A 138 18.03 -8.06 1.85
N SER A 139 19.35 -8.07 1.71
CA SER A 139 20.18 -9.29 1.63
C SER A 139 19.95 -10.19 2.85
N LYS A 140 19.98 -9.62 4.06
CA LYS A 140 19.77 -10.36 5.31
C LYS A 140 18.31 -10.80 5.50
N LEU A 141 17.36 -9.94 5.14
CA LEU A 141 15.94 -10.30 5.11
C LEU A 141 15.67 -11.49 4.19
N LYS A 142 16.27 -11.48 2.99
CA LYS A 142 16.15 -12.58 2.03
C LYS A 142 16.76 -13.87 2.54
N GLU A 143 17.92 -13.79 3.20
CA GLU A 143 18.57 -14.94 3.83
C GLU A 143 17.64 -15.54 4.89
N VAL A 144 17.18 -14.76 5.85
CA VAL A 144 16.35 -15.23 6.95
C VAL A 144 14.99 -15.74 6.47
N SER A 145 14.29 -14.98 5.63
CA SER A 145 12.95 -15.35 5.18
C SER A 145 12.97 -16.65 4.36
N ARG A 146 13.97 -16.85 3.50
CA ARG A 146 14.05 -18.03 2.63
C ARG A 146 14.70 -19.23 3.33
N ASN A 147 15.85 -19.04 3.98
CA ASN A 147 16.62 -20.17 4.50
C ASN A 147 16.08 -20.67 5.84
N LYS A 148 15.57 -19.77 6.68
CA LYS A 148 15.02 -20.17 7.99
C LYS A 148 13.53 -20.53 7.92
N TYR A 149 12.74 -19.75 7.16
CA TYR A 149 11.28 -19.88 7.16
C TYR A 149 10.70 -20.42 5.85
N GLY A 150 11.45 -20.45 4.74
CA GLY A 150 10.98 -20.96 3.45
C GLY A 150 9.96 -20.03 2.75
N VAL A 151 9.88 -18.75 3.14
CA VAL A 151 8.86 -17.82 2.66
C VAL A 151 9.46 -16.59 1.97
N SER A 152 8.64 -15.79 1.30
CA SER A 152 9.07 -14.51 0.74
C SER A 152 9.30 -13.46 1.84
N ILE A 153 10.08 -12.41 1.54
CA ILE A 153 10.26 -11.25 2.44
C ILE A 153 8.89 -10.65 2.83
N ASN A 154 7.96 -10.57 1.88
CA ASN A 154 6.64 -10.00 2.14
C ASN A 154 5.84 -10.84 3.14
N GLU A 155 5.80 -12.15 2.96
CA GLU A 155 5.14 -13.08 3.89
C GLU A 155 5.78 -13.03 5.28
N TYR A 156 7.09 -12.98 5.35
CA TYR A 156 7.83 -12.84 6.61
C TYR A 156 7.46 -11.55 7.36
N LEU A 157 7.47 -10.41 6.69
CA LEU A 157 7.14 -9.11 7.30
C LEU A 157 5.67 -9.02 7.72
N ILE A 158 4.75 -9.59 6.92
CA ILE A 158 3.33 -9.69 7.29
C ILE A 158 3.17 -10.60 8.51
N SER A 159 3.89 -11.73 8.56
CA SER A 159 3.86 -12.65 9.71
C SER A 159 4.39 -11.99 10.98
N ALA A 160 5.44 -11.18 10.88
CA ALA A 160 5.95 -10.41 12.01
C ALA A 160 4.90 -9.43 12.57
N PHE A 161 4.14 -8.75 11.69
CA PHE A 161 3.03 -7.89 12.10
C PHE A 161 1.88 -8.69 12.74
N VAL A 162 1.48 -9.80 12.14
CA VAL A 162 0.41 -10.67 12.66
C VAL A 162 0.79 -11.22 14.03
N TYR A 163 2.02 -11.71 14.18
CA TYR A 163 2.51 -12.22 15.44
C TYR A 163 2.59 -11.13 16.53
N ALA A 164 3.09 -9.95 16.19
CA ALA A 164 3.13 -8.80 17.11
C ALA A 164 1.72 -8.42 17.58
N THR A 165 0.75 -8.39 16.65
CA THR A 165 -0.66 -8.09 16.96
C THR A 165 -1.27 -9.18 17.82
N TYR A 166 -1.05 -10.46 17.48
CA TYR A 166 -1.50 -11.60 18.28
C TYR A 166 -0.94 -11.54 19.70
N ARG A 167 0.36 -11.34 19.88
CA ARG A 167 1.01 -11.25 21.19
C ARG A 167 0.51 -10.04 22.01
N THR A 168 0.05 -8.99 21.37
CA THR A 168 -0.46 -7.78 22.03
C THR A 168 -1.90 -7.96 22.47
N TYR A 169 -2.72 -8.58 21.64
CA TYR A 169 -4.19 -8.61 21.79
C TYR A 169 -4.77 -10.02 21.87
N ARG A 170 -3.98 -11.02 22.25
CA ARG A 170 -4.35 -12.45 22.28
C ARG A 170 -5.75 -12.71 22.83
N ARG A 171 -6.13 -12.02 23.93
CA ARG A 171 -7.42 -12.22 24.61
C ARG A 171 -8.64 -11.74 23.81
N PHE A 172 -8.44 -10.95 22.78
CA PHE A 172 -9.51 -10.32 21.98
C PHE A 172 -9.61 -10.92 20.56
N ILE A 173 -8.70 -11.81 20.20
CA ILE A 173 -8.61 -12.45 18.89
C ILE A 173 -9.16 -13.85 18.99
N SER A 174 -10.02 -14.25 18.04
CA SER A 174 -10.65 -15.56 17.99
C SER A 174 -10.93 -15.96 16.54
N GLU A 175 -11.40 -17.19 16.33
CA GLU A 175 -11.87 -17.63 14.99
C GLU A 175 -13.00 -16.77 14.42
N GLU A 176 -13.82 -16.18 15.27
CA GLU A 176 -14.88 -15.25 14.84
C GLU A 176 -14.36 -13.83 14.56
N LYS A 177 -13.20 -13.49 15.14
CA LYS A 177 -12.52 -12.19 14.97
C LYS A 177 -11.05 -12.38 14.67
N PRO A 178 -10.71 -12.96 13.52
CA PRO A 178 -9.33 -13.22 13.12
C PRO A 178 -8.55 -11.93 12.87
N ILE A 179 -7.22 -12.03 12.91
CA ILE A 179 -6.36 -11.00 12.34
C ILE A 179 -6.36 -11.18 10.83
N ARG A 180 -6.69 -10.12 10.09
CA ARG A 180 -6.61 -10.09 8.64
C ARG A 180 -5.79 -8.91 8.18
N VAL A 181 -4.76 -9.18 7.41
CA VAL A 181 -3.95 -8.17 6.74
C VAL A 181 -4.34 -8.13 5.27
N ALA A 182 -4.92 -7.01 4.85
CA ALA A 182 -5.20 -6.77 3.44
C ALA A 182 -3.89 -6.50 2.71
N VAL A 183 -3.63 -7.26 1.66
CA VAL A 183 -2.40 -7.20 0.85
C VAL A 183 -2.79 -6.92 -0.60
N PRO A 184 -2.47 -5.75 -1.15
CA PRO A 184 -2.67 -5.48 -2.56
C PRO A 184 -1.68 -6.27 -3.41
N VAL A 185 -2.20 -6.95 -4.43
CA VAL A 185 -1.44 -7.72 -5.40
C VAL A 185 -1.47 -6.99 -6.74
N ASN A 186 -0.31 -6.63 -7.26
CA ASN A 186 -0.18 -6.05 -8.60
C ASN A 186 -0.56 -7.09 -9.67
N MET A 187 -1.53 -6.74 -10.50
CA MET A 187 -2.08 -7.66 -11.51
C MET A 187 -1.33 -7.62 -12.84
N ARG A 188 -0.50 -6.58 -13.08
CA ARG A 188 0.18 -6.40 -14.37
C ARG A 188 1.00 -7.62 -14.82
N PRO A 189 1.79 -8.29 -13.94
CA PRO A 189 2.56 -9.47 -14.34
C PRO A 189 1.70 -10.68 -14.72
N PHE A 190 0.47 -10.77 -14.20
CA PHE A 190 -0.44 -11.87 -14.47
C PHE A 190 -1.19 -11.73 -15.81
N PHE A 191 -1.32 -10.49 -16.30
CA PHE A 191 -2.11 -10.14 -17.47
C PHE A 191 -1.34 -9.36 -18.55
N ASP A 192 -0.02 -9.30 -18.43
CA ASP A 192 0.87 -8.60 -19.36
C ASP A 192 0.40 -7.16 -19.67
N SER A 193 0.00 -6.44 -18.62
CA SER A 193 -0.55 -5.10 -18.73
C SER A 193 0.51 -4.04 -18.47
N ASN A 194 0.52 -2.98 -19.28
CA ASN A 194 1.39 -1.81 -19.12
C ASN A 194 0.62 -0.58 -18.62
N THR A 195 -0.61 -0.76 -18.13
CA THR A 195 -1.44 0.38 -17.69
C THR A 195 -0.78 1.15 -16.55
N THR A 196 -0.90 2.48 -16.59
CA THR A 196 -0.51 3.37 -15.49
C THR A 196 -1.67 3.61 -14.52
N LYS A 197 -2.90 3.17 -14.86
CA LYS A 197 -4.07 3.23 -13.98
C LYS A 197 -3.99 2.18 -12.88
N ASN A 198 -4.92 2.22 -11.94
CA ASN A 198 -5.06 1.17 -10.92
C ASN A 198 -5.29 -0.20 -11.58
N PHE A 199 -4.41 -1.17 -11.27
CA PHE A 199 -4.63 -2.56 -11.67
C PHE A 199 -4.06 -3.51 -10.60
N PHE A 200 -4.80 -3.67 -9.53
CA PHE A 200 -4.46 -4.54 -8.40
C PHE A 200 -5.72 -5.19 -7.82
N VAL A 201 -5.56 -6.27 -7.11
CA VAL A 201 -6.61 -6.86 -6.27
C VAL A 201 -6.14 -6.97 -4.84
N MET A 202 -7.10 -7.04 -3.90
CA MET A 202 -6.81 -7.22 -2.48
C MET A 202 -7.00 -8.69 -2.13
N ILE A 203 -5.96 -9.33 -1.62
CA ILE A 203 -6.07 -10.60 -0.90
C ILE A 203 -5.99 -10.34 0.60
N SER A 204 -6.37 -11.32 1.42
CA SER A 204 -6.34 -11.18 2.88
C SER A 204 -5.50 -12.29 3.49
N ALA A 205 -4.33 -11.94 4.04
CA ALA A 205 -3.56 -12.85 4.89
C ALA A 205 -4.30 -13.00 6.22
N GLU A 206 -4.88 -14.17 6.46
CA GLU A 206 -5.73 -14.45 7.63
C GLU A 206 -5.00 -15.31 8.65
N PHE A 207 -5.11 -14.92 9.91
CA PHE A 207 -4.71 -15.71 11.06
C PHE A 207 -5.89 -15.84 12.02
N SER A 208 -6.43 -17.06 12.11
CA SER A 208 -7.54 -17.47 12.98
C SER A 208 -7.01 -18.44 14.05
N PRO A 209 -6.76 -17.99 15.28
CA PRO A 209 -6.22 -18.86 16.31
C PRO A 209 -7.27 -19.88 16.79
N ASN A 210 -6.88 -21.15 16.86
CA ASN A 210 -7.69 -22.28 17.34
C ASN A 210 -7.05 -23.04 18.50
N LYS A 211 -5.94 -22.53 19.06
CA LYS A 211 -5.27 -23.06 20.25
C LYS A 211 -4.79 -21.92 21.15
N GLU A 212 -4.33 -22.27 22.34
CA GLU A 212 -3.97 -21.24 23.33
C GLU A 212 -2.73 -20.43 22.98
N GLU A 213 -1.70 -21.03 22.39
CA GLU A 213 -0.45 -20.34 22.08
C GLU A 213 0.13 -20.73 20.74
N TYR A 214 0.70 -19.74 20.06
CA TYR A 214 1.39 -19.91 18.80
C TYR A 214 2.80 -19.36 18.88
N SER A 215 3.77 -20.12 18.37
CA SER A 215 5.12 -19.64 18.07
C SER A 215 5.12 -18.74 16.84
N PHE A 216 6.22 -18.02 16.62
CA PHE A 216 6.36 -17.23 15.40
C PHE A 216 6.40 -18.10 14.13
N ASP A 217 7.09 -19.26 14.21
CA ASP A 217 7.20 -20.21 13.08
C ASP A 217 5.82 -20.71 12.63
N GLU A 218 4.94 -21.01 13.59
CA GLU A 218 3.58 -21.44 13.31
C GLU A 218 2.74 -20.32 12.67
N VAL A 219 2.91 -19.07 13.10
CA VAL A 219 2.23 -17.93 12.48
C VAL A 219 2.75 -17.72 11.05
N VAL A 220 4.06 -17.89 10.81
CA VAL A 220 4.64 -17.81 9.46
C VAL A 220 4.01 -18.85 8.54
N ALA A 221 3.90 -20.12 9.00
CA ALA A 221 3.30 -21.18 8.20
C ALA A 221 1.83 -20.88 7.86
N VAL A 222 1.02 -20.47 8.84
CA VAL A 222 -0.40 -20.11 8.61
C VAL A 222 -0.55 -18.97 7.62
N ILE A 223 0.27 -17.93 7.75
CA ILE A 223 0.22 -16.76 6.84
C ILE A 223 0.69 -17.14 5.44
N HIS A 224 1.74 -17.96 5.32
CA HIS A 224 2.18 -18.49 4.03
C HIS A 224 1.05 -19.23 3.31
N ASP A 225 0.43 -20.21 3.96
CA ASP A 225 -0.66 -20.99 3.39
C ASP A 225 -1.85 -20.10 3.01
N SER A 226 -2.20 -19.14 3.86
CA SER A 226 -3.28 -18.18 3.61
C SER A 226 -3.03 -17.32 2.37
N ILE A 227 -1.80 -16.86 2.16
CA ILE A 227 -1.42 -16.07 0.98
C ILE A 227 -1.35 -16.95 -0.26
N GLN A 228 -0.65 -18.10 -0.20
CA GLN A 228 -0.42 -18.96 -1.35
C GLN A 228 -1.73 -19.54 -1.92
N SER A 229 -2.71 -19.85 -1.07
CA SER A 229 -4.02 -20.32 -1.51
C SER A 229 -4.76 -19.31 -2.38
N GLN A 230 -4.47 -18.01 -2.22
CA GLN A 230 -5.13 -16.91 -2.93
C GLN A 230 -4.34 -16.38 -4.14
N MET A 231 -3.05 -16.75 -4.30
CA MET A 231 -2.18 -16.21 -5.36
C MET A 231 -2.36 -16.88 -6.73
N LYS A 232 -3.36 -17.75 -6.89
CA LYS A 232 -3.68 -18.38 -8.19
C LYS A 232 -4.32 -17.36 -9.12
N LYS A 233 -3.87 -17.32 -10.39
CA LYS A 233 -4.34 -16.37 -11.40
C LYS A 233 -5.87 -16.38 -11.53
N GLU A 234 -6.48 -17.56 -11.55
CA GLU A 234 -7.91 -17.74 -11.67
C GLU A 234 -8.68 -17.13 -10.49
N HIS A 235 -8.13 -17.25 -9.27
CA HIS A 235 -8.70 -16.64 -8.08
C HIS A 235 -8.61 -15.10 -8.12
N LEU A 236 -7.44 -14.57 -8.48
CA LEU A 236 -7.23 -13.13 -8.64
C LEU A 236 -8.13 -12.53 -9.73
N GLU A 237 -8.26 -13.23 -10.86
CA GLU A 237 -9.20 -12.87 -11.95
C GLU A 237 -10.65 -12.86 -11.47
N ALA A 238 -11.06 -13.86 -10.69
CA ALA A 238 -12.41 -13.94 -10.15
C ALA A 238 -12.74 -12.73 -9.23
N ILE A 239 -11.79 -12.25 -8.43
CA ILE A 239 -11.98 -11.10 -7.54
C ILE A 239 -12.29 -9.83 -8.35
N PHE A 240 -11.48 -9.48 -9.35
CA PHE A 240 -11.76 -8.25 -10.09
C PHE A 240 -12.91 -8.40 -11.04
N SER A 241 -13.11 -9.58 -11.65
CA SER A 241 -14.25 -9.84 -12.54
C SER A 241 -15.58 -9.73 -11.81
N TYR A 242 -15.65 -10.14 -10.53
CA TYR A 242 -16.81 -9.90 -9.68
C TYR A 242 -17.11 -8.40 -9.53
N ASN A 243 -16.08 -7.58 -9.27
CA ASN A 243 -16.23 -6.14 -9.14
C ASN A 243 -16.71 -5.49 -10.45
N VAL A 244 -16.11 -5.86 -11.58
CA VAL A 244 -16.50 -5.38 -12.92
C VAL A 244 -17.93 -5.80 -13.27
N SER A 245 -18.33 -7.05 -12.95
CA SER A 245 -19.69 -7.52 -13.22
C SER A 245 -20.75 -6.72 -12.47
N ASN A 246 -20.49 -6.38 -11.20
CA ASN A 246 -21.38 -5.53 -10.40
C ASN A 246 -21.53 -4.14 -11.01
N GLU A 247 -20.45 -3.61 -11.60
CA GLU A 247 -20.43 -2.32 -12.26
C GLU A 247 -21.19 -2.32 -13.60
N GLN A 248 -21.12 -3.41 -14.35
CA GLN A 248 -21.82 -3.58 -15.63
C GLN A 248 -23.29 -3.91 -15.47
N HIS A 249 -23.74 -4.29 -14.28
CA HIS A 249 -25.12 -4.73 -14.07
C HIS A 249 -26.12 -3.60 -14.34
N PHE A 250 -27.07 -3.84 -15.24
CA PHE A 250 -28.05 -2.85 -15.71
C PHE A 250 -28.81 -2.16 -14.56
N ALA A 251 -29.30 -2.93 -13.58
CA ALA A 251 -30.00 -2.38 -12.43
C ALA A 251 -29.10 -1.45 -11.60
N ALA A 252 -27.81 -1.78 -11.44
CA ALA A 252 -26.87 -0.90 -10.74
C ALA A 252 -26.63 0.42 -11.53
N ARG A 253 -26.66 0.37 -12.86
CA ARG A 253 -26.52 1.56 -13.71
C ARG A 253 -27.72 2.50 -13.64
N SER A 254 -28.91 1.97 -13.44
CA SER A 254 -30.16 2.74 -13.43
C SER A 254 -30.44 3.47 -12.09
N VAL A 255 -29.72 3.13 -11.01
CA VAL A 255 -29.91 3.78 -9.70
C VAL A 255 -29.35 5.22 -9.72
N PRO A 256 -30.06 6.23 -9.20
CA PRO A 256 -29.54 7.59 -9.08
C PRO A 256 -28.24 7.69 -8.26
N LEU A 257 -27.34 8.61 -8.65
CA LEU A 257 -25.98 8.71 -8.10
C LEU A 257 -25.97 8.87 -6.57
N PHE A 258 -26.88 9.65 -6.01
CA PHE A 258 -26.93 9.87 -4.54
C PHE A 258 -27.24 8.59 -3.76
N LEU A 259 -28.11 7.71 -4.27
CA LEU A 259 -28.40 6.40 -3.67
C LEU A 259 -27.22 5.44 -3.82
N LYS A 260 -26.55 5.47 -4.98
CA LYS A 260 -25.32 4.70 -5.19
C LYS A 260 -24.23 5.09 -4.19
N ASN A 261 -24.03 6.38 -3.96
CA ASN A 261 -23.04 6.85 -3.00
C ASN A 261 -23.30 6.33 -1.57
N ILE A 262 -24.56 6.22 -1.18
CA ILE A 262 -24.94 5.60 0.11
C ILE A 262 -24.58 4.10 0.11
N GLY A 263 -24.97 3.37 -0.95
CA GLY A 263 -24.65 1.95 -1.10
C GLY A 263 -23.15 1.68 -1.09
N ILE A 264 -22.39 2.43 -1.88
CA ILE A 264 -20.92 2.33 -1.96
C ILE A 264 -20.29 2.60 -0.58
N LYS A 265 -20.78 3.62 0.16
CA LYS A 265 -20.28 3.92 1.52
C LYS A 265 -20.51 2.76 2.49
N VAL A 266 -21.66 2.07 2.39
CA VAL A 266 -21.93 0.88 3.21
C VAL A 266 -21.00 -0.28 2.83
N VAL A 267 -20.87 -0.58 1.54
CA VAL A 267 -19.97 -1.63 1.04
C VAL A 267 -18.52 -1.33 1.45
N TYR A 268 -18.05 -0.11 1.23
CA TYR A 268 -16.71 0.32 1.63
C TYR A 268 -16.47 0.16 3.15
N THR A 269 -17.44 0.58 3.97
CA THR A 269 -17.31 0.44 5.43
C THR A 269 -17.23 -1.02 5.84
N ARG A 270 -18.04 -1.90 5.23
CA ARG A 270 -18.00 -3.34 5.50
C ARG A 270 -16.65 -3.94 5.08
N ALA A 271 -16.16 -3.59 3.89
CA ALA A 271 -14.86 -4.04 3.40
C ALA A 271 -13.70 -3.57 4.28
N ALA A 272 -13.74 -2.32 4.74
CA ALA A 272 -12.74 -1.78 5.67
C ALA A 272 -12.73 -2.53 7.01
N LEU A 273 -13.91 -2.90 7.55
CA LEU A 273 -14.03 -3.66 8.79
C LEU A 273 -13.75 -5.16 8.66
N ALA A 274 -13.58 -5.65 7.45
CA ALA A 274 -13.19 -7.03 7.16
C ALA A 274 -11.69 -7.30 7.35
N ASN A 275 -10.89 -6.25 7.51
CA ASN A 275 -9.45 -6.36 7.69
C ASN A 275 -8.98 -5.57 8.91
N THR A 276 -8.02 -6.11 9.64
CA THR A 276 -7.35 -5.47 10.79
C THR A 276 -6.52 -4.29 10.33
N THR A 277 -5.81 -4.46 9.23
CA THR A 277 -4.95 -3.45 8.62
C THR A 277 -4.74 -3.71 7.13
N THR A 278 -4.08 -2.76 6.47
CA THR A 278 -3.51 -2.94 5.13
C THR A 278 -2.00 -2.80 5.21
N ILE A 279 -1.27 -3.75 4.65
CA ILE A 279 0.17 -3.68 4.43
C ILE A 279 0.42 -3.78 2.93
N THR A 280 0.93 -2.71 2.34
CA THR A 280 1.26 -2.68 0.91
C THR A 280 2.76 -2.83 0.70
N ASN A 281 3.12 -3.63 -0.29
CA ASN A 281 4.49 -3.76 -0.74
C ASN A 281 4.63 -3.14 -2.13
N ILE A 282 5.35 -2.02 -2.20
CA ILE A 282 5.66 -1.34 -3.47
C ILE A 282 6.76 -2.10 -4.23
N GLY A 283 7.54 -2.92 -3.52
CA GLY A 283 8.62 -3.71 -4.08
C GLY A 283 9.95 -2.98 -4.14
N ASN A 284 10.85 -3.53 -4.94
CA ASN A 284 12.16 -2.94 -5.19
C ASN A 284 12.06 -1.86 -6.27
N ILE A 285 12.41 -0.64 -5.91
CA ILE A 285 12.45 0.47 -6.84
C ILE A 285 13.83 0.48 -7.50
N THR A 286 13.83 0.46 -8.82
CA THR A 286 15.01 0.60 -9.63
C THR A 286 15.05 1.97 -10.30
N VAL A 287 16.22 2.53 -10.44
CA VAL A 287 16.50 3.76 -11.20
C VAL A 287 17.58 3.48 -12.23
N LYS A 288 17.74 4.34 -13.21
CA LYS A 288 18.85 4.22 -14.16
C LYS A 288 20.16 4.48 -13.46
N GLU A 289 21.21 3.81 -13.91
CA GLU A 289 22.54 3.82 -13.29
C GLU A 289 23.09 5.24 -13.14
N GLU A 290 22.94 6.09 -14.16
CA GLU A 290 23.39 7.47 -14.15
C GLU A 290 22.75 8.36 -13.08
N TYR A 291 21.54 8.01 -12.58
CA TYR A 291 20.85 8.73 -11.51
C TYR A 291 21.11 8.15 -10.11
N GLU A 292 21.64 6.94 -10.03
CA GLU A 292 21.88 6.25 -8.74
C GLU A 292 22.73 7.03 -7.73
N PRO A 293 23.79 7.78 -8.14
CA PRO A 293 24.61 8.56 -7.21
C PRO A 293 23.84 9.68 -6.51
N TYR A 294 22.75 10.16 -7.12
CA TYR A 294 21.96 11.29 -6.63
C TYR A 294 20.74 10.88 -5.81
N ILE A 295 20.38 9.60 -5.82
CA ILE A 295 19.19 9.09 -5.14
C ILE A 295 19.61 8.21 -3.97
N LYS A 296 19.30 8.66 -2.75
CA LYS A 296 19.65 7.95 -1.53
C LYS A 296 18.65 6.85 -1.19
N MET A 297 17.34 7.13 -1.28
CA MET A 297 16.30 6.24 -0.82
C MET A 297 14.91 6.65 -1.29
N PHE A 298 13.97 5.71 -1.27
CA PHE A 298 12.55 5.96 -1.44
C PHE A 298 11.78 5.60 -0.17
N HIS A 299 10.81 6.43 0.18
CA HIS A 299 9.90 6.20 1.30
C HIS A 299 8.47 6.14 0.79
N SER A 300 7.64 5.37 1.47
CA SER A 300 6.21 5.30 1.16
C SER A 300 5.37 5.35 2.44
N PHE A 301 4.22 5.99 2.33
CA PHE A 301 3.29 6.20 3.43
C PHE A 301 1.86 5.92 2.96
N LEU A 302 1.03 5.39 3.86
CA LEU A 302 -0.41 5.23 3.62
C LEU A 302 -1.20 6.10 4.60
N SER A 303 -2.25 6.74 4.09
CA SER A 303 -3.23 7.40 4.94
C SER A 303 -4.10 6.40 5.69
N PHE A 304 -4.60 6.80 6.85
CA PHE A 304 -5.56 6.01 7.61
C PHE A 304 -6.90 5.87 6.89
N SER A 305 -7.64 4.84 7.25
CA SER A 305 -9.03 4.70 6.89
C SER A 305 -9.83 4.24 8.10
N LYS A 306 -11.13 4.46 8.08
CA LYS A 306 -12.03 4.09 9.19
C LYS A 306 -11.85 2.61 9.55
N GLY A 307 -11.50 2.34 10.81
CA GLY A 307 -11.25 0.98 11.33
C GLY A 307 -9.88 0.40 11.00
N GLN A 308 -9.05 1.10 10.21
CA GLN A 308 -7.67 0.75 9.92
C GLN A 308 -6.77 1.97 10.15
N GLU A 309 -6.57 2.26 11.43
CA GLU A 309 -5.85 3.46 11.88
C GLU A 309 -4.36 3.19 12.17
N LEU A 310 -3.90 1.97 11.92
CA LEU A 310 -2.52 1.55 11.81
C LEU A 310 -2.35 0.85 10.47
N LYS A 311 -1.44 1.32 9.62
CA LYS A 311 -1.15 0.74 8.30
C LYS A 311 0.34 0.58 8.09
N GLY A 312 0.71 -0.33 7.19
CA GLY A 312 2.09 -0.62 6.84
C GLY A 312 2.39 -0.42 5.36
N THR A 313 3.61 0.05 5.06
CA THR A 313 4.17 0.08 3.70
C THR A 313 5.56 -0.52 3.68
N ILE A 314 5.88 -1.23 2.61
CA ILE A 314 7.18 -1.84 2.37
C ILE A 314 7.71 -1.27 1.07
N THR A 315 8.93 -0.73 1.10
CA THR A 315 9.60 -0.17 -0.07
C THR A 315 11.08 -0.48 0.02
N SER A 316 11.69 -0.96 -1.05
CA SER A 316 13.14 -1.18 -1.06
C SER A 316 13.82 -0.46 -2.22
N TYR A 317 15.06 -0.06 -1.97
CA TYR A 317 15.96 0.53 -2.94
C TYR A 317 17.39 0.09 -2.63
N LYS A 318 18.09 -0.46 -3.59
CA LYS A 318 19.38 -1.13 -3.38
C LYS A 318 19.25 -2.21 -2.29
N ASP A 319 20.15 -2.25 -1.31
CA ASP A 319 20.11 -3.21 -0.21
C ASP A 319 19.36 -2.69 1.03
N ILE A 320 18.57 -1.64 0.90
CA ILE A 320 17.81 -1.08 2.04
C ILE A 320 16.32 -1.25 1.79
N LEU A 321 15.63 -1.89 2.74
CA LEU A 321 14.18 -1.96 2.81
C LEU A 321 13.68 -1.08 3.94
N ALA A 322 12.74 -0.18 3.64
CA ALA A 322 11.98 0.57 4.62
C ALA A 322 10.65 -0.15 4.90
N TYR A 323 10.47 -0.62 6.11
CA TYR A 323 9.17 -1.06 6.62
C TYR A 323 8.59 0.06 7.47
N THR A 324 7.58 0.73 6.93
CA THR A 324 7.00 1.94 7.50
C THR A 324 5.63 1.66 8.07
N PHE A 325 5.39 2.10 9.29
CA PHE A 325 4.07 2.14 9.90
C PHE A 325 3.58 3.57 10.03
N THR A 326 2.35 3.81 9.62
CA THR A 326 1.60 5.04 9.89
C THR A 326 0.48 4.73 10.88
N SER A 327 0.35 5.51 11.93
CA SER A 327 -0.62 5.28 13.00
C SER A 327 -1.23 6.57 13.52
N SER A 328 -2.53 6.53 13.86
CA SER A 328 -3.20 7.56 14.64
C SER A 328 -3.22 7.25 16.15
N PHE A 329 -2.66 6.10 16.57
CA PHE A 329 -2.66 5.69 17.97
C PHE A 329 -1.41 6.18 18.71
N GLU A 330 -1.59 6.46 19.99
CA GLU A 330 -0.50 6.74 20.92
C GLU A 330 0.34 5.49 21.19
N ASP A 331 -0.31 4.35 21.38
CA ASP A 331 0.37 3.08 21.66
C ASP A 331 1.09 2.55 20.41
N THR A 332 2.39 2.37 20.54
CA THR A 332 3.29 1.84 19.52
C THR A 332 3.74 0.40 19.79
N THR A 333 3.07 -0.30 20.71
CA THR A 333 3.48 -1.64 21.16
C THR A 333 3.53 -2.65 20.01
N VAL A 334 2.58 -2.61 19.07
CA VAL A 334 2.58 -3.51 17.91
C VAL A 334 3.80 -3.27 17.05
N GLN A 335 4.08 -2.03 16.66
CA GLN A 335 5.22 -1.67 15.81
C GLN A 335 6.55 -2.05 16.48
N ARG A 336 6.70 -1.75 17.76
CA ARG A 336 7.87 -2.14 18.56
C ARG A 336 8.07 -3.66 18.56
N ARG A 337 7.01 -4.44 18.77
CA ARG A 337 7.09 -5.91 18.76
C ARG A 337 7.44 -6.47 17.39
N VAL A 338 6.98 -5.85 16.31
CA VAL A 338 7.38 -6.23 14.94
C VAL A 338 8.89 -6.14 14.82
N PHE A 339 9.48 -4.99 15.12
CA PHE A 339 10.91 -4.78 14.96
C PHE A 339 11.74 -5.60 15.97
N GLN A 340 11.24 -5.83 17.16
CA GLN A 340 11.85 -6.76 18.13
C GLN A 340 11.89 -8.20 17.61
N GLN A 341 10.83 -8.68 16.94
CA GLN A 341 10.82 -10.01 16.33
C GLN A 341 11.84 -10.11 15.19
N ILE A 342 11.91 -9.09 14.34
CA ILE A 342 12.88 -9.03 13.24
C ILE A 342 14.31 -9.02 13.79
N ALA A 343 14.59 -8.20 14.80
CA ALA A 343 15.91 -8.16 15.46
C ALA A 343 16.27 -9.48 16.14
N LYS A 344 15.30 -10.18 16.74
CA LYS A 344 15.50 -11.51 17.34
C LYS A 344 15.95 -12.56 16.33
N ASP A 345 15.57 -12.40 15.07
CA ASP A 345 16.01 -13.25 13.96
C ASP A 345 17.41 -12.87 13.41
N GLY A 346 18.12 -11.96 14.08
CA GLY A 346 19.47 -11.54 13.74
C GLY A 346 19.54 -10.56 12.56
N ILE A 347 18.46 -9.85 12.29
CA ILE A 347 18.41 -8.80 11.27
C ILE A 347 18.63 -7.45 11.95
N ASP A 348 19.59 -6.68 11.47
CA ASP A 348 19.82 -5.33 11.96
C ASP A 348 18.65 -4.42 11.63
N VAL A 349 18.20 -3.65 12.62
CA VAL A 349 17.04 -2.76 12.50
C VAL A 349 17.44 -1.35 12.93
N GLN A 350 17.45 -0.42 12.00
CA GLN A 350 17.58 1.01 12.32
C GLN A 350 16.18 1.62 12.33
N ILE A 351 15.79 2.30 13.41
CA ILE A 351 14.49 2.92 13.59
C ILE A 351 14.57 4.42 13.45
N GLU A 352 13.68 4.98 12.63
CA GLU A 352 13.40 6.42 12.58
C GLU A 352 11.91 6.68 12.84
N THR A 353 11.60 7.79 13.48
CA THR A 353 10.23 8.21 13.78
C THR A 353 10.09 9.72 13.62
N ASN A 354 8.89 10.19 13.29
CA ASN A 354 8.61 11.62 13.29
C ASN A 354 8.43 12.20 14.71
N GLY A 355 8.53 11.36 15.74
CA GLY A 355 8.46 11.72 17.13
C GLY A 355 7.09 12.28 17.54
N VAL A 356 6.44 11.65 18.52
CA VAL A 356 5.44 12.32 19.32
C VAL A 356 6.08 12.46 20.69
N TYR A 357 6.62 13.63 20.96
CA TYR A 357 7.13 13.96 22.29
C TYR A 357 5.91 14.34 23.14
N TYR A 358 5.67 13.60 24.19
CA TYR A 358 4.81 14.04 25.29
C TYR A 358 5.72 14.84 26.25
N GLU A 359 5.45 16.12 26.37
CA GLU A 359 5.92 16.89 27.52
C GLU A 359 5.11 16.53 28.77
#